data_b35faba9565d06d7dcb1a9474996dbe3
#
_entry.id   b35faba9565d06d7dcb1a9474996dbe3
#
_cell.length_a   1.000
_cell.length_b   1.000
_cell.length_c   1.000
_cell.angle_alpha   90.00
_cell.angle_beta   90.00
_cell.angle_gamma   90.00
#
_symmetry.space_group_name_H-M   'P 1'
#
loop_
_entity.id
_entity.type
_entity.pdbx_description
1 polymer ?
#
loop_
_entity_poly.entity_id
_entity_poly.type
_entity_poly.pdbx_seq_one_letter_code
_entity_poly.pdbx_strand_id
1 'polypeptide(L)'
;LWDRAGRGKLTARLKKLWLEPSDPTIASLAHKEVDELKELPALDVIADDFALGVRKFGRLELHALNEGGTWRLSQVKMSNPDGELSGSGRWQVGGGKSRTALDFAINSSDVGKLLERVGYPGTVRGGTAHLEGTLSWNNSPADLDYKSLGGDMHLEAAKGQFLKLD
;
A
#
# COMPACT_ATOMS: atom_id res chain seq x y z
N LEU A 1 -19.20 4.36 -11.23
CA LEU A 1 -20.57 3.86 -11.18
C LEU A 1 -20.84 3.19 -9.83
N TRP A 2 -21.90 3.63 -9.18
CA TRP A 2 -22.33 3.05 -7.93
C TRP A 2 -23.27 1.87 -8.20
N ASP A 3 -22.90 0.68 -7.74
CA ASP A 3 -23.74 -0.50 -7.90
C ASP A 3 -24.69 -0.62 -6.70
N ARG A 4 -25.99 -0.63 -6.95
CA ARG A 4 -27.02 -0.71 -5.92
C ARG A 4 -27.29 -2.13 -5.42
N ALA A 5 -26.77 -3.16 -6.10
CA ALA A 5 -26.96 -4.56 -5.70
C ALA A 5 -26.10 -4.97 -4.51
N GLY A 6 -25.20 -4.11 -4.05
CA GLY A 6 -24.34 -4.30 -2.90
C GLY A 6 -24.04 -2.96 -2.25
N ARG A 7 -22.83 -2.81 -1.74
CA ARG A 7 -22.36 -1.57 -1.12
C ARG A 7 -21.83 -0.56 -2.12
N GLY A 8 -22.04 -0.84 -3.40
CA GLY A 8 -21.56 -0.02 -4.49
C GLY A 8 -20.10 -0.31 -4.87
N LYS A 9 -19.69 0.29 -5.98
CA LYS A 9 -18.33 0.22 -6.50
C LYS A 9 -17.90 1.61 -6.94
N LEU A 10 -16.76 2.06 -6.42
CA LEU A 10 -16.13 3.30 -6.86
C LEU A 10 -15.07 2.96 -7.91
N THR A 11 -15.28 3.46 -9.12
CA THR A 11 -14.31 3.34 -10.21
C THR A 11 -13.72 4.71 -10.48
N ALA A 12 -12.39 4.81 -10.42
CA ALA A 12 -11.68 6.07 -10.67
C ALA A 12 -10.52 5.84 -11.63
N ARG A 13 -10.39 6.76 -12.60
CA ARG A 13 -9.27 6.81 -13.53
C ARG A 13 -8.70 8.21 -13.48
N LEU A 14 -7.51 8.34 -12.88
CA LEU A 14 -6.92 9.63 -12.54
C LEU A 14 -5.56 9.77 -13.21
N LYS A 15 -5.23 10.96 -13.68
CA LYS A 15 -3.88 11.26 -14.13
C LYS A 15 -2.95 11.42 -12.94
N LYS A 16 -3.40 12.11 -11.91
CA LYS A 16 -2.63 12.38 -10.68
C LYS A 16 -3.48 12.10 -9.46
N LEU A 17 -2.89 11.40 -8.51
CA LEU A 17 -3.46 11.22 -7.19
C LEU A 17 -2.37 11.52 -6.17
N TRP A 18 -2.37 12.75 -5.68
CA TRP A 18 -1.39 13.22 -4.71
C TRP A 18 -2.09 13.42 -3.37
N LEU A 19 -1.65 12.67 -2.37
CA LEU A 19 -2.21 12.71 -1.03
C LEU A 19 -1.15 13.20 -0.04
N GLU A 20 -1.63 13.93 0.96
CA GLU A 20 -0.78 14.32 2.08
C GLU A 20 -1.03 13.36 3.27
N PRO A 21 0.00 12.92 4.01
CA PRO A 21 -0.20 12.05 5.17
C PRO A 21 -1.12 12.64 6.24
N SER A 22 -1.19 13.97 6.32
CA SER A 22 -2.06 14.69 7.23
C SER A 22 -3.47 14.93 6.70
N ASP A 23 -3.80 14.41 5.51
CA ASP A 23 -5.10 14.59 4.91
C ASP A 23 -6.20 13.99 5.82
N PRO A 24 -7.28 14.74 6.12
CA PRO A 24 -8.37 14.23 6.95
C PRO A 24 -9.01 12.96 6.43
N THR A 25 -9.01 12.74 5.12
CA THR A 25 -9.54 11.52 4.50
C THR A 25 -8.74 10.30 4.94
N ILE A 26 -7.41 10.39 4.95
CA ILE A 26 -6.53 9.30 5.40
C ILE A 26 -6.72 9.04 6.88
N ALA A 27 -6.75 10.10 7.70
CA ALA A 27 -7.00 9.98 9.13
C ALA A 27 -8.36 9.34 9.43
N SER A 28 -9.38 9.70 8.66
CA SER A 28 -10.71 9.12 8.77
C SER A 28 -10.71 7.62 8.47
N LEU A 29 -9.98 7.18 7.44
CA LEU A 29 -9.84 5.75 7.11
C LEU A 29 -9.13 4.97 8.21
N ALA A 30 -8.14 5.56 8.86
CA ALA A 30 -7.38 4.91 9.93
C ALA A 30 -8.26 4.58 11.15
N HIS A 31 -9.31 5.35 11.39
CA HIS A 31 -10.17 5.22 12.56
C HIS A 31 -11.58 4.71 12.25
N LYS A 32 -11.79 4.07 11.11
CA LYS A 32 -13.08 3.49 10.74
C LYS A 32 -13.48 2.36 11.69
N GLU A 33 -14.71 2.41 12.16
CA GLU A 33 -15.31 1.36 13.00
C GLU A 33 -15.93 0.24 12.14
N VAL A 34 -16.32 -0.88 12.80
CA VAL A 34 -16.86 -2.08 12.15
C VAL A 34 -18.01 -1.79 11.21
N ASP A 35 -18.99 -1.00 11.69
CA ASP A 35 -20.19 -0.72 10.89
C ASP A 35 -19.89 0.15 9.68
N GLU A 36 -18.94 1.07 9.82
CA GLU A 36 -18.47 1.91 8.72
C GLU A 36 -17.72 1.09 7.66
N LEU A 37 -16.95 0.08 8.08
CA LEU A 37 -16.27 -0.80 7.15
C LEU A 37 -17.24 -1.56 6.26
N LYS A 38 -18.38 -2.01 6.81
CA LYS A 38 -19.41 -2.72 6.04
C LYS A 38 -20.03 -1.85 4.96
N GLU A 39 -19.97 -0.54 5.10
CA GLU A 39 -20.53 0.42 4.15
C GLU A 39 -19.53 0.89 3.10
N LEU A 40 -18.26 0.54 3.22
CA LEU A 40 -17.24 0.92 2.23
C LEU A 40 -17.55 0.26 0.88
N PRO A 41 -17.45 1.02 -0.22
CA PRO A 41 -17.64 0.46 -1.55
C PRO A 41 -16.46 -0.42 -1.96
N ALA A 42 -16.69 -1.27 -2.96
CA ALA A 42 -15.59 -1.85 -3.70
C ALA A 42 -14.82 -0.73 -4.42
N LEU A 43 -13.53 -0.90 -4.62
CA LEU A 43 -12.69 0.09 -5.27
C LEU A 43 -12.04 -0.49 -6.53
N ASP A 44 -12.02 0.32 -7.58
CA ASP A 44 -11.27 0.07 -8.80
C ASP A 44 -10.64 1.41 -9.21
N VAL A 45 -9.39 1.59 -8.81
CA VAL A 45 -8.68 2.87 -8.96
C VAL A 45 -7.43 2.67 -9.79
N ILE A 46 -7.25 3.50 -10.80
CA ILE A 46 -6.01 3.61 -11.56
C ILE A 46 -5.60 5.08 -11.55
N ALA A 47 -4.37 5.35 -11.13
CA ALA A 47 -3.78 6.67 -11.19
C ALA A 47 -2.45 6.56 -11.93
N ASP A 48 -2.23 7.42 -12.92
CA ASP A 48 -0.98 7.40 -13.68
C ASP A 48 0.20 7.89 -12.85
N ASP A 49 -0.05 8.80 -11.90
CA ASP A 49 0.96 9.37 -11.03
C ASP A 49 0.42 9.47 -9.61
N PHE A 50 0.87 8.56 -8.77
CA PHE A 50 0.49 8.49 -7.36
C PHE A 50 1.65 8.94 -6.47
N ALA A 51 1.37 9.83 -5.54
CA ALA A 51 2.33 10.28 -4.55
C ALA A 51 1.66 10.45 -3.18
N LEU A 52 2.41 10.16 -2.13
CA LEU A 52 2.01 10.36 -0.74
C LEU A 52 3.05 11.26 -0.08
N GLY A 53 2.71 12.54 0.10
CA GLY A 53 3.66 13.54 0.51
C GLY A 53 4.82 13.66 -0.48
N VAL A 54 6.04 13.55 0.01
CA VAL A 54 7.25 13.61 -0.83
C VAL A 54 7.56 12.28 -1.54
N ARG A 55 6.82 11.23 -1.22
CA ARG A 55 7.07 9.89 -1.75
C ARG A 55 6.32 9.67 -3.05
N LYS A 56 7.05 9.48 -4.14
CA LYS A 56 6.51 9.33 -5.49
C LYS A 56 6.54 7.87 -5.90
N PHE A 57 5.38 7.23 -5.89
CA PHE A 57 5.27 5.80 -6.17
C PHE A 57 5.09 5.46 -7.64
N GLY A 58 4.65 6.42 -8.46
CA GLY A 58 4.40 6.21 -9.87
C GLY A 58 2.98 5.78 -10.17
N ARG A 59 2.80 4.84 -11.11
CA ARG A 59 1.48 4.37 -11.49
C ARG A 59 0.89 3.46 -10.42
N LEU A 60 -0.36 3.73 -10.04
CA LEU A 60 -1.11 2.93 -9.06
C LEU A 60 -2.27 2.21 -9.74
N GLU A 61 -2.41 0.92 -9.47
CA GLU A 61 -3.60 0.13 -9.75
C GLU A 61 -4.07 -0.50 -8.44
N LEU A 62 -5.33 -0.27 -8.09
CA LEU A 62 -5.91 -0.72 -6.84
C LEU A 62 -7.28 -1.34 -7.09
N HIS A 63 -7.46 -2.60 -6.70
CA HIS A 63 -8.72 -3.30 -6.75
C HIS A 63 -9.05 -3.87 -5.39
N ALA A 64 -10.20 -3.50 -4.84
CA ALA A 64 -10.64 -3.97 -3.54
C ALA A 64 -12.12 -4.30 -3.55
N LEU A 65 -12.47 -5.31 -2.75
CA LEU A 65 -13.84 -5.80 -2.61
C LEU A 65 -14.26 -5.72 -1.14
N ASN A 66 -15.54 -5.47 -0.91
CA ASN A 66 -16.11 -5.52 0.44
C ASN A 66 -16.91 -6.82 0.60
N GLU A 67 -16.41 -7.71 1.45
CA GLU A 67 -17.02 -9.01 1.74
C GLU A 67 -17.65 -9.04 3.14
N GLY A 68 -18.44 -8.04 3.50
CA GLY A 68 -19.05 -7.96 4.82
C GLY A 68 -18.09 -7.39 5.86
N GLY A 69 -17.65 -8.17 6.81
CA GLY A 69 -16.69 -7.74 7.82
C GLY A 69 -15.24 -7.74 7.37
N THR A 70 -15.00 -8.05 6.10
CA THR A 70 -13.67 -8.12 5.50
C THR A 70 -13.60 -7.25 4.26
N TRP A 71 -12.65 -6.33 4.23
CA TRP A 71 -12.34 -5.55 3.04
C TRP A 71 -11.11 -6.16 2.38
N ARG A 72 -11.35 -6.79 1.23
CA ARG A 72 -10.32 -7.55 0.54
C ARG A 72 -9.64 -6.70 -0.52
N LEU A 73 -8.36 -6.46 -0.35
CA LEU A 73 -7.52 -5.87 -1.36
C LEU A 73 -7.10 -6.98 -2.33
N SER A 74 -7.82 -7.13 -3.44
CA SER A 74 -7.54 -8.21 -4.39
C SER A 74 -6.27 -7.96 -5.18
N GLN A 75 -5.92 -6.69 -5.41
CA GLN A 75 -4.69 -6.31 -6.08
C GLN A 75 -4.31 -4.88 -5.74
N VAL A 76 -3.05 -4.68 -5.40
CA VAL A 76 -2.39 -3.38 -5.43
C VAL A 76 -1.13 -3.53 -6.28
N LYS A 77 -0.92 -2.60 -7.19
CA LYS A 77 0.27 -2.55 -8.02
C LYS A 77 0.73 -1.11 -8.14
N MET A 78 2.00 -0.88 -7.84
CA MET A 78 2.64 0.41 -8.05
C MET A 78 3.88 0.18 -8.89
N SER A 79 4.08 1.00 -9.91
CA SER A 79 5.21 0.85 -10.82
C SER A 79 5.78 2.21 -11.22
N ASN A 80 7.09 2.26 -11.30
CA ASN A 80 7.85 3.41 -11.79
C ASN A 80 9.12 2.88 -12.48
N PRO A 81 9.95 3.75 -13.09
CA PRO A 81 11.14 3.27 -13.79
C PRO A 81 12.16 2.55 -12.91
N ASP A 82 12.12 2.73 -11.61
CA ASP A 82 13.11 2.19 -10.67
C ASP A 82 12.65 0.92 -9.96
N GLY A 83 11.37 0.61 -10.00
CA GLY A 83 10.86 -0.57 -9.34
C GLY A 83 9.36 -0.78 -9.50
N GLU A 84 8.92 -1.92 -9.01
CA GLU A 84 7.52 -2.34 -9.06
C GLU A 84 7.15 -3.03 -7.74
N LEU A 85 6.00 -2.65 -7.21
CA LEU A 85 5.36 -3.30 -6.07
C LEU A 85 4.09 -3.98 -6.54
N SER A 86 3.88 -5.23 -6.15
CA SER A 86 2.59 -5.90 -6.30
C SER A 86 2.20 -6.54 -4.97
N GLY A 87 0.89 -6.61 -4.72
CA GLY A 87 0.43 -7.19 -3.47
C GLY A 87 -1.07 -7.43 -3.45
N SER A 88 -1.47 -8.12 -2.39
CA SER A 88 -2.87 -8.36 -2.06
C SER A 88 -2.98 -8.45 -0.54
N GLY A 89 -4.19 -8.31 -0.02
CA GLY A 89 -4.35 -8.35 1.41
C GLY A 89 -5.80 -8.30 1.85
N ARG A 90 -5.98 -8.14 3.14
CA ARG A 90 -7.31 -8.03 3.73
C ARG A 90 -7.26 -7.22 5.01
N TRP A 91 -8.33 -6.50 5.23
CA TRP A 91 -8.59 -5.80 6.47
C TRP A 91 -9.87 -6.38 7.07
N GLN A 92 -9.71 -7.03 8.23
CA GLN A 92 -10.83 -7.66 8.95
C GLN A 92 -11.16 -6.87 10.19
N VAL A 93 -12.45 -6.71 10.44
CA VAL A 93 -12.94 -6.04 11.64
C VAL A 93 -14.00 -6.92 12.29
N GLY A 94 -13.87 -7.18 13.57
CA GLY A 94 -14.83 -7.97 14.32
C GLY A 94 -14.49 -8.03 15.80
N GLY A 95 -15.52 -8.11 16.66
CA GLY A 95 -15.33 -8.20 18.09
C GLY A 95 -14.60 -7.03 18.73
N GLY A 96 -14.74 -5.82 18.16
CA GLY A 96 -14.03 -4.63 18.61
C GLY A 96 -12.55 -4.59 18.23
N LYS A 97 -12.10 -5.53 17.40
CA LYS A 97 -10.71 -5.63 16.96
C LYS A 97 -10.61 -5.48 15.44
N SER A 98 -9.50 -4.95 15.00
CA SER A 98 -9.19 -4.75 13.59
C SER A 98 -7.81 -5.32 13.30
N ARG A 99 -7.68 -5.97 12.14
CA ARG A 99 -6.41 -6.58 11.74
C ARG A 99 -6.22 -6.47 10.23
N THR A 100 -5.03 -6.09 9.84
CA THR A 100 -4.61 -6.04 8.43
C THR A 100 -3.55 -7.10 8.16
N ALA A 101 -3.69 -7.80 7.05
CA ALA A 101 -2.70 -8.73 6.53
C ALA A 101 -2.40 -8.41 5.08
N LEU A 102 -1.13 -8.42 4.71
CA LEU A 102 -0.67 -8.02 3.39
C LEU A 102 0.38 -9.01 2.88
N ASP A 103 0.17 -9.51 1.66
CA ASP A 103 1.17 -10.25 0.90
C ASP A 103 1.72 -9.32 -0.18
N PHE A 104 3.04 -9.23 -0.31
CA PHE A 104 3.63 -8.27 -1.24
C PHE A 104 4.91 -8.78 -1.87
N ALA A 105 5.24 -8.22 -3.03
CA ALA A 105 6.51 -8.42 -3.71
C ALA A 105 6.96 -7.08 -4.31
N ILE A 106 8.23 -6.77 -4.11
CA ILE A 106 8.88 -5.57 -4.65
C ILE A 106 10.07 -6.01 -5.49
N ASN A 107 10.14 -5.52 -6.72
CA ASN A 107 11.30 -5.70 -7.58
C ASN A 107 11.87 -4.33 -7.92
N SER A 108 13.18 -4.18 -7.81
CA SER A 108 13.85 -2.93 -8.17
C SER A 108 15.01 -3.20 -9.12
N SER A 109 15.08 -2.42 -10.18
CA SER A 109 16.19 -2.41 -11.11
C SER A 109 17.30 -1.44 -10.68
N ASP A 110 16.98 -0.49 -9.81
CA ASP A 110 17.91 0.46 -9.21
C ASP A 110 17.43 0.83 -7.81
N VAL A 111 17.95 0.15 -6.83
CA VAL A 111 17.53 0.31 -5.43
C VAL A 111 17.84 1.72 -4.92
N GLY A 112 18.99 2.29 -5.32
CA GLY A 112 19.35 3.64 -4.90
C GLY A 112 18.33 4.68 -5.36
N LYS A 113 17.93 4.63 -6.63
CA LYS A 113 16.93 5.53 -7.17
C LYS A 113 15.54 5.28 -6.58
N LEU A 114 15.20 4.01 -6.35
CA LEU A 114 13.93 3.69 -5.72
C LEU A 114 13.82 4.27 -4.32
N LEU A 115 14.88 4.12 -3.51
CA LEU A 115 14.93 4.67 -2.16
C LEU A 115 14.88 6.20 -2.16
N GLU A 116 15.60 6.84 -3.09
CA GLU A 116 15.53 8.29 -3.25
C GLU A 116 14.12 8.76 -3.57
N ARG A 117 13.44 8.04 -4.47
CA ARG A 117 12.06 8.33 -4.87
C ARG A 117 11.08 8.27 -3.69
N VAL A 118 11.27 7.33 -2.77
CA VAL A 118 10.40 7.15 -1.61
C VAL A 118 10.89 7.87 -0.35
N GLY A 119 11.85 8.77 -0.49
CA GLY A 119 12.23 9.68 0.58
C GLY A 119 13.48 9.31 1.38
N TYR A 120 14.30 8.39 0.87
CA TYR A 120 15.54 7.96 1.53
C TYR A 120 16.75 8.14 0.61
N PRO A 121 17.10 9.39 0.25
CA PRO A 121 18.22 9.65 -0.64
C PRO A 121 19.56 9.33 0.04
N GLY A 122 20.56 8.98 -0.76
CA GLY A 122 21.94 8.82 -0.29
C GLY A 122 22.20 7.60 0.56
N THR A 123 21.32 6.60 0.58
CA THR A 123 21.49 5.38 1.39
C THR A 123 22.17 4.25 0.63
N VAL A 124 21.82 4.08 -0.65
CA VAL A 124 22.35 3.03 -1.52
C VAL A 124 22.61 3.62 -2.89
N ARG A 125 23.64 3.13 -3.56
CA ARG A 125 23.92 3.46 -4.94
C ARG A 125 23.69 2.23 -5.81
N GLY A 126 22.84 2.37 -6.84
CA GLY A 126 22.54 1.30 -7.76
C GLY A 126 21.93 0.09 -7.06
N GLY A 127 22.19 -1.07 -7.62
CA GLY A 127 21.73 -2.35 -7.07
C GLY A 127 20.39 -2.79 -7.61
N THR A 128 20.23 -4.11 -7.64
CA THR A 128 18.95 -4.76 -7.93
C THR A 128 18.46 -5.46 -6.67
N ALA A 129 17.17 -5.52 -6.47
CA ALA A 129 16.60 -6.22 -5.32
C ALA A 129 15.25 -6.83 -5.64
N HIS A 130 15.00 -7.96 -4.99
CA HIS A 130 13.69 -8.58 -4.92
C HIS A 130 13.37 -8.79 -3.43
N LEU A 131 12.29 -8.20 -2.98
CA LEU A 131 11.78 -8.35 -1.62
C LEU A 131 10.35 -8.87 -1.70
N GLU A 132 10.09 -9.99 -1.05
CA GLU A 132 8.74 -10.53 -0.97
C GLU A 132 8.43 -10.98 0.44
N GLY A 133 7.15 -11.06 0.77
CA GLY A 133 6.78 -11.53 2.08
C GLY A 133 5.35 -11.26 2.45
N THR A 134 5.09 -11.50 3.74
CA THR A 134 3.80 -11.26 4.37
C THR A 134 3.99 -10.36 5.57
N LEU A 135 3.07 -9.43 5.75
CA LEU A 135 3.03 -8.57 6.93
C LEU A 135 1.62 -8.59 7.51
N SER A 136 1.52 -8.51 8.82
CA SER A 136 0.24 -8.34 9.49
C SER A 136 0.40 -7.48 10.73
N TRP A 137 -0.62 -6.72 11.02
CA TRP A 137 -0.66 -5.86 12.21
C TRP A 137 -2.10 -5.64 12.65
N ASN A 138 -2.28 -5.27 13.92
CA ASN A 138 -3.57 -4.82 14.42
C ASN A 138 -3.85 -3.42 13.86
N ASN A 139 -5.11 -3.06 13.76
CA ASN A 139 -5.61 -1.81 13.19
C ASN A 139 -5.75 -1.85 11.65
N SER A 140 -6.14 -0.73 11.08
CA SER A 140 -6.44 -0.59 9.66
C SER A 140 -5.16 -0.53 8.81
N PRO A 141 -5.30 -0.66 7.48
CA PRO A 141 -4.16 -0.48 6.57
C PRO A 141 -3.48 0.89 6.69
N ALA A 142 -4.25 1.92 7.08
CA ALA A 142 -3.72 3.27 7.22
C ALA A 142 -3.10 3.55 8.59
N ASP A 143 -3.25 2.63 9.54
CA ASP A 143 -2.77 2.77 10.92
C ASP A 143 -1.87 1.59 11.29
N LEU A 144 -0.61 1.68 10.90
CA LEU A 144 0.37 0.63 11.15
C LEU A 144 0.74 0.57 12.63
N ASP A 145 0.39 -0.54 13.27
CA ASP A 145 0.76 -0.78 14.67
C ASP A 145 2.08 -1.55 14.74
N TYR A 146 3.15 -0.86 15.06
CA TYR A 146 4.48 -1.45 15.16
C TYR A 146 4.60 -2.52 16.25
N LYS A 147 3.78 -2.44 17.30
CA LYS A 147 3.83 -3.40 18.43
C LYS A 147 3.32 -4.78 18.03
N SER A 148 2.34 -4.82 17.13
CA SER A 148 1.76 -6.08 16.65
C SER A 148 2.28 -6.50 15.28
N LEU A 149 3.16 -5.69 14.68
CA LEU A 149 3.71 -5.98 13.34
C LEU A 149 4.50 -7.28 13.35
N GLY A 150 4.08 -8.19 12.50
CA GLY A 150 4.74 -9.48 12.32
C GLY A 150 4.67 -9.92 10.88
N GLY A 151 5.42 -10.97 10.57
CA GLY A 151 5.43 -11.56 9.25
C GLY A 151 6.78 -12.11 8.87
N ASP A 152 6.86 -12.58 7.64
CA ASP A 152 8.06 -13.17 7.07
C ASP A 152 8.44 -12.40 5.81
N MET A 153 9.72 -12.11 5.67
CA MET A 153 10.24 -11.40 4.49
C MET A 153 11.48 -12.10 3.97
N HIS A 154 11.58 -12.16 2.66
CA HIS A 154 12.73 -12.69 1.95
C HIS A 154 13.30 -11.62 1.02
N LEU A 155 14.57 -11.29 1.21
CA LEU A 155 15.26 -10.28 0.42
C LEU A 155 16.41 -10.91 -0.35
N GLU A 156 16.42 -10.68 -1.66
CA GLU A 156 17.57 -10.96 -2.52
C GLU A 156 18.05 -9.63 -3.12
N ALA A 157 19.31 -9.33 -2.96
CA ALA A 157 19.88 -8.09 -3.47
C ALA A 157 21.25 -8.33 -4.08
N ALA A 158 21.57 -7.58 -5.13
CA ALA A 158 22.84 -7.68 -5.83
C ALA A 158 23.28 -6.33 -6.40
N LYS A 159 24.59 -6.18 -6.63
CA LYS A 159 25.22 -5.05 -7.33
C LYS A 159 25.02 -3.68 -6.67
N GLY A 160 24.48 -3.64 -5.47
CA GLY A 160 24.30 -2.39 -4.73
C GLY A 160 25.50 -2.03 -3.89
N GLN A 161 25.63 -0.76 -3.56
CA GLN A 161 26.65 -0.24 -2.68
C GLN A 161 26.01 0.62 -1.60
N PHE A 162 26.22 0.25 -0.34
CA PHE A 162 25.79 1.09 0.76
C PHE A 162 26.67 2.34 0.82
N LEU A 163 26.04 3.48 0.90
CA LEU A 163 26.72 4.74 1.06
C LEU A 163 27.00 4.99 2.54
N LYS A 164 28.10 5.66 2.83
CA LYS A 164 28.47 5.97 4.21
C LYS A 164 27.43 6.89 4.83
N LEU A 165 26.83 6.43 5.92
CA LEU A 165 25.94 7.23 6.73
C LEU A 165 26.77 8.03 7.74
N ASP A 166 26.76 9.34 7.58
CA ASP A 166 27.35 10.25 8.55
C ASP A 166 26.34 10.66 9.59
#